data_399725b65f3ddcf7ca7ebc557ba59365
#
_entry.id   399725b65f3ddcf7ca7ebc557ba59365
#
_cell.length_a   1.000
_cell.length_b   1.000
_cell.length_c   1.000
_cell.angle_alpha   90.00
_cell.angle_beta   90.00
_cell.angle_gamma   90.00
#
_symmetry.space_group_name_H-M   'P 1'
#
loop_
_entity.id
_entity.type
_entity.pdbx_description
1 polymer ?
#
loop_
_entity_poly.entity_id
_entity_poly.type
_entity_poly.pdbx_seq_one_letter_code
_entity_poly.pdbx_strand_id
1 'polypeptide(L)' 'MARAKKDGVYLNVRIETPIYKKLQEVCEEAGQLKTTVVERALAAYFEEYDRKQEILRQHENEL' A
#
# COMPACT_ATOMS: atom_id res chain seq x y z
N MET A 1 5.58 -5.99 -28.13
CA MET A 1 5.50 -5.90 -27.56
C MET A 1 5.69 -6.09 -26.80
N ALA A 2 5.91 -6.28 -26.74
CA ALA A 2 5.85 -6.53 -25.87
C ALA A 2 6.15 -6.03 -24.91
N ARG A 3 6.22 -5.72 -24.56
CA ARG A 3 6.47 -5.16 -23.66
C ARG A 3 6.47 -5.74 -22.62
N ALA A 4 7.29 -5.55 -21.97
CA ALA A 4 7.31 -6.16 -20.81
C ALA A 4 6.17 -5.75 -20.10
N LYS A 5 5.31 -6.61 -19.91
CA LYS A 5 4.26 -6.30 -19.20
C LYS A 5 4.54 -6.39 -17.81
N LYS A 6 4.29 -5.41 -17.04
CA LYS A 6 4.42 -5.49 -15.65
C LYS A 6 3.39 -6.47 -15.16
N ASP A 7 3.81 -7.37 -14.32
CA ASP A 7 2.93 -8.30 -13.68
C ASP A 7 2.08 -7.53 -12.70
N GLY A 8 0.82 -7.45 -12.90
CA GLY A 8 -0.04 -6.65 -12.02
C GLY A 8 -1.48 -7.05 -12.09
N VAL A 9 -2.23 -6.64 -11.10
CA VAL A 9 -3.64 -6.90 -11.01
C VAL A 9 -4.34 -5.59 -10.71
N TYR A 10 -5.44 -5.35 -11.38
CA TYR A 10 -6.22 -4.15 -11.10
C TYR A 10 -6.96 -4.29 -9.79
N LEU A 11 -6.89 -3.25 -8.99
CA LEU A 11 -7.58 -3.22 -7.71
C LEU A 11 -8.67 -2.18 -7.76
N ASN A 12 -9.88 -2.62 -7.55
CA ASN A 12 -11.04 -1.74 -7.62
C ASN A 12 -11.61 -1.56 -6.24
N VAL A 13 -11.38 -0.41 -5.63
CA VAL A 13 -11.87 -0.15 -4.29
C VAL A 13 -12.50 1.22 -4.23
N ARG A 14 -13.37 1.37 -3.26
CA ARG A 14 -14.02 2.64 -3.02
C ARG A 14 -13.35 3.28 -1.82
N ILE A 15 -12.84 4.49 -2.01
CA ILE A 15 -12.10 5.19 -0.97
C ILE A 15 -12.86 6.43 -0.57
N GLU A 16 -12.86 6.73 0.72
CA GLU A 16 -13.53 7.91 1.21
C GLU A 16 -12.97 9.15 0.54
N THR A 17 -13.86 10.10 0.30
CA THR A 17 -13.49 11.31 -0.42
C THR A 17 -12.33 12.07 0.19
N PRO A 18 -12.30 12.32 1.52
CA PRO A 18 -11.17 13.05 2.09
C PRO A 18 -9.83 12.35 1.87
N ILE A 19 -9.85 11.03 1.94
CA ILE A 19 -8.63 10.26 1.74
C ILE A 19 -8.19 10.32 0.28
N TYR A 20 -9.14 10.26 -0.62
CA TYR A 20 -8.83 10.35 -2.04
C TYR A 20 -8.26 11.72 -2.39
N LYS A 21 -8.82 12.77 -1.81
CA LYS A 21 -8.32 14.12 -2.04
C LYS A 21 -6.89 14.25 -1.55
N LYS A 22 -6.59 13.66 -0.41
CA LYS A 22 -5.23 13.70 0.11
C LYS A 22 -4.30 12.94 -0.80
N LEU A 23 -4.76 11.84 -1.36
CA LEU A 23 -3.97 11.07 -2.31
C LEU A 23 -3.61 11.92 -3.52
N GLN A 24 -4.59 12.64 -4.07
CA GLN A 24 -4.33 13.49 -5.20
C GLN A 24 -3.31 14.57 -4.86
N GLU A 25 -3.45 15.15 -3.70
CA GLU A 25 -2.56 16.20 -3.24
C GLU A 25 -1.13 15.70 -3.14
N VAL A 26 -0.95 14.55 -2.52
CA VAL A 26 0.38 13.96 -2.37
C VAL A 26 0.99 13.62 -3.71
N CYS A 27 0.20 13.07 -4.62
CA CYS A 27 0.69 12.74 -5.94
C CYS A 27 1.20 13.96 -6.67
N GLU A 28 0.48 15.07 -6.55
CA GLU A 28 0.89 16.29 -7.22
C GLU A 28 2.14 16.88 -6.59
N GLU A 29 2.19 16.89 -5.26
CA GLU A 29 3.34 17.46 -4.56
C GLU A 29 4.59 16.64 -4.79
N ALA A 30 4.47 15.32 -4.74
CA ALA A 30 5.62 14.45 -4.90
C ALA A 30 5.94 14.15 -6.34
N GLY A 31 5.06 14.54 -7.25
CA GLY A 31 5.27 14.24 -8.67
C GLY A 31 5.23 12.76 -8.95
N GLN A 32 4.37 12.03 -8.27
CA GLN A 32 4.28 10.60 -8.43
C GLN A 32 2.92 10.18 -8.95
N LEU A 33 2.89 9.02 -9.57
CA LEU A 33 1.64 8.45 -10.05
C LEU A 33 0.83 7.91 -8.88
N LYS A 34 -0.49 7.90 -9.03
CA LYS A 34 -1.35 7.36 -7.98
C LYS A 34 -1.02 5.93 -7.69
N THR A 35 -0.76 5.15 -8.72
CA THR A 35 -0.39 3.75 -8.53
C THR A 35 0.84 3.61 -7.65
N THR A 36 1.84 4.43 -7.89
CA THR A 36 3.07 4.38 -7.11
C THR A 36 2.81 4.69 -5.65
N VAL A 37 2.02 5.74 -5.39
CA VAL A 37 1.74 6.14 -4.03
C VAL A 37 0.93 5.06 -3.31
N VAL A 38 -0.06 4.50 -4.00
CA VAL A 38 -0.89 3.45 -3.41
C VAL A 38 -0.05 2.22 -3.11
N GLU A 39 0.81 1.82 -4.03
CA GLU A 39 1.65 0.65 -3.82
C GLU A 39 2.56 0.84 -2.63
N ARG A 40 3.14 2.01 -2.51
CA ARG A 40 4.04 2.28 -1.39
C ARG A 40 3.29 2.32 -0.07
N ALA A 41 2.10 2.90 -0.08
CA ALA A 41 1.30 2.95 1.12
C ALA A 41 0.91 1.56 1.58
N LEU A 42 0.51 0.71 0.63
CA LEU A 42 0.13 -0.64 0.97
C LEU A 42 1.33 -1.45 1.46
N ALA A 43 2.47 -1.28 0.79
CA ALA A 43 3.66 -2.01 1.20
C ALA A 43 4.07 -1.63 2.62
N ALA A 44 4.01 -0.35 2.95
CA ALA A 44 4.35 0.11 4.29
C ALA A 44 3.37 -0.45 5.33
N TYR A 45 2.09 -0.46 4.97
CA TYR A 45 1.09 -0.99 5.88
C TYR A 45 1.29 -2.48 6.12
N PHE A 46 1.60 -3.21 5.06
CA PHE A 46 1.80 -4.65 5.18
C PHE A 46 3.03 -4.98 6.02
N GLU A 47 4.08 -4.20 5.86
CA GLU A 47 5.27 -4.39 6.68
C GLU A 47 4.95 -4.25 8.15
N GLU A 48 4.19 -3.21 8.47
CA GLU A 48 3.81 -2.96 9.84
C GLU A 48 2.90 -4.06 10.36
N TYR A 49 1.98 -4.49 9.54
CA TYR A 49 1.06 -5.56 9.91
C TYR A 49 1.82 -6.84 10.20
N ASP A 50 2.75 -7.20 9.32
CA ASP A 50 3.52 -8.42 9.49
C ASP A 50 4.37 -8.36 10.75
N ARG A 51 4.93 -7.21 11.03
CA ARG A 51 5.74 -7.04 12.23
C ARG A 51 4.91 -7.24 13.48
N LYS A 52 3.71 -6.69 13.49
CA LYS A 52 2.82 -6.86 14.63
C LYS A 52 2.40 -8.31 14.81
N GLN A 53 2.12 -8.98 13.71
CA GLN A 53 1.73 -10.37 13.79
C GLN A 53 2.87 -11.25 14.31
N GLU A 54 4.07 -10.92 13.92
CA GLU A 54 5.23 -11.68 14.39
C GLU A 54 5.44 -11.48 15.87
N ILE A 55 5.28 -10.27 16.35
CA ILE A 55 5.42 -9.98 17.76
C ILE A 55 4.36 -10.74 18.57
N LEU A 56 3.13 -10.74 18.08
CA LEU A 56 2.06 -11.47 18.76
C LEU A 56 2.34 -12.96 18.77
N ARG A 57 2.86 -13.47 17.67
CA ARG A 57 3.18 -14.89 17.58
C ARG A 57 4.27 -15.27 18.56
N GLN A 58 5.27 -14.43 18.68
CA GLN A 58 6.35 -14.66 19.63
C GLN A 58 5.82 -14.63 21.06
N HIS A 59 4.90 -13.71 21.31
CA HIS A 59 4.30 -13.61 22.64
C HIS A 59 3.56 -14.88 23.01
N GLU A 60 2.83 -15.41 22.04
CA GLU A 60 2.09 -16.65 22.28
C GLU A 60 3.03 -17.81 22.56
N ASN A 61 4.14 -17.84 21.86
CA ASN A 61 5.11 -18.92 22.03
C ASN A 61 5.78 -18.87 23.39
N GLU A 62 5.86 -17.70 23.98
CA GLU A 62 6.46 -17.56 25.28
C GLU A 62 5.55 -18.04 26.40
N LEU A 63 4.29 -18.13 26.13
CA LEU A 63 3.34 -18.62 27.12
C LEU A 63 3.30 -20.13 27.12
#